data_645f0d4c517be543f7d7164d83f941f4
#
_entry.id   645f0d4c517be543f7d7164d83f941f4
#
_cell.length_a   1.000
_cell.length_b   1.000
_cell.length_c   1.000
_cell.angle_alpha   90.00
_cell.angle_beta   90.00
_cell.angle_gamma   90.00
#
_symmetry.space_group_name_H-M   'P 1'
#
loop_
_entity.id
_entity.type
_entity.pdbx_description
1 polymer ?
#
loop_
_entity_poly.entity_id
_entity_poly.type
_entity_poly.pdbx_seq_one_letter_code
_entity_poly.pdbx_strand_id
1 'polypeptide(L)'
;MDHHVADIEQLREHLGIDRWIVFGLSWGSVLGATYAERHPDRVRALVLGAFSTGSAADIDWITVHAGRFFPAEWRRFRDHVPAELRDLRLVDAYNILLMDPDPAVQEAAAIEWCRWEDAHVATTPDAAPNPRYDDARFRLAFARQVTHCWRNNSWLDDDEIVRNADRLAGIPGSIIHGRLDLSSPLDAPWRLHQAWPGSELVIVDDEGHGGQAMMHRWRQVLADLA
;
A
#
# COMPACT_ATOMS: atom_id res chain seq x y z
N MET A 1 -8.57 -3.03 -10.24
CA MET A 1 -8.63 -1.56 -10.01
C MET A 1 -10.00 -0.98 -10.40
N ASP A 2 -10.52 -1.25 -11.59
CA ASP A 2 -11.74 -0.61 -12.13
C ASP A 2 -12.98 -0.74 -11.23
N HIS A 3 -13.22 -1.91 -10.65
CA HIS A 3 -14.34 -2.10 -9.72
C HIS A 3 -14.21 -1.24 -8.47
N HIS A 4 -13.01 -1.12 -7.89
CA HIS A 4 -12.78 -0.27 -6.70
C HIS A 4 -13.04 1.21 -7.00
N VAL A 5 -12.59 1.69 -8.17
CA VAL A 5 -12.84 3.07 -8.60
C VAL A 5 -14.34 3.30 -8.84
N ALA A 6 -15.02 2.35 -9.50
CA ALA A 6 -16.46 2.44 -9.72
C ALA A 6 -17.27 2.43 -8.41
N ASP A 7 -16.87 1.62 -7.42
CA ASP A 7 -17.52 1.57 -6.11
C ASP A 7 -17.36 2.91 -5.36
N ILE A 8 -16.19 3.56 -5.47
CA ILE A 8 -15.96 4.90 -4.90
C ILE A 8 -16.91 5.92 -5.54
N GLU A 9 -17.06 5.91 -6.87
CA GLU A 9 -17.99 6.82 -7.56
C GLU A 9 -19.45 6.56 -7.19
N GLN A 10 -19.87 5.30 -7.11
CA GLN A 10 -21.23 4.96 -6.65
C GLN A 10 -21.48 5.48 -5.23
N LEU A 11 -20.50 5.36 -4.33
CA LEU A 11 -20.60 5.90 -2.98
C LEU A 11 -20.72 7.42 -2.99
N ARG A 12 -19.89 8.11 -3.77
CA ARG A 12 -19.93 9.57 -3.91
C ARG A 12 -21.31 10.04 -4.38
N GLU A 13 -21.83 9.40 -5.43
CA GLU A 13 -23.16 9.71 -5.99
C GLU A 13 -24.27 9.43 -5.00
N HIS A 14 -24.23 8.28 -4.31
CA HIS A 14 -25.21 7.93 -3.29
C HIS A 14 -25.29 8.94 -2.15
N LEU A 15 -24.12 9.52 -1.78
CA LEU A 15 -24.04 10.56 -0.75
C LEU A 15 -24.36 11.97 -1.27
N GLY A 16 -24.60 12.14 -2.57
CA GLY A 16 -24.87 13.44 -3.19
C GLY A 16 -23.69 14.41 -3.13
N ILE A 17 -22.46 13.89 -3.04
CA ILE A 17 -21.24 14.70 -2.95
C ILE A 17 -20.77 15.04 -4.37
N ASP A 18 -20.61 16.33 -4.68
CA ASP A 18 -20.06 16.74 -5.98
C ASP A 18 -18.54 16.52 -6.04
N ARG A 19 -17.80 17.05 -5.06
CA ARG A 19 -16.35 16.92 -4.94
C ARG A 19 -15.96 16.66 -3.50
N TRP A 20 -14.96 15.82 -3.30
CA TRP A 20 -14.45 15.47 -1.97
C TRP A 20 -12.94 15.54 -1.84
N ILE A 21 -12.45 15.52 -0.62
CA ILE A 21 -11.04 15.26 -0.33
C ILE A 21 -10.84 13.75 -0.35
N VAL A 22 -9.85 13.29 -1.10
CA VAL A 22 -9.45 11.89 -1.10
C VAL A 22 -8.21 11.73 -0.23
N PHE A 23 -8.29 10.83 0.76
CA PHE A 23 -7.16 10.44 1.60
C PHE A 23 -6.89 8.95 1.44
N GLY A 24 -5.66 8.61 1.08
CA GLY A 24 -5.20 7.23 0.92
C GLY A 24 -3.90 6.96 1.66
N LEU A 25 -3.83 5.81 2.35
CA LEU A 25 -2.65 5.34 3.06
C LEU A 25 -2.23 3.98 2.53
N SER A 26 -0.92 3.77 2.31
CA SER A 26 -0.38 2.50 1.82
C SER A 26 -1.05 2.08 0.51
N TRP A 27 -1.59 0.87 0.38
CA TRP A 27 -2.35 0.48 -0.82
C TRP A 27 -3.55 1.42 -1.10
N GLY A 28 -4.12 2.02 -0.07
CA GLY A 28 -5.14 3.06 -0.24
C GLY A 28 -4.62 4.31 -0.94
N SER A 29 -3.32 4.59 -0.91
CA SER A 29 -2.71 5.68 -1.68
C SER A 29 -2.64 5.37 -3.18
N VAL A 30 -2.39 4.10 -3.54
CA VAL A 30 -2.47 3.60 -4.92
C VAL A 30 -3.90 3.79 -5.47
N LEU A 31 -4.89 3.34 -4.69
CA LEU A 31 -6.30 3.46 -5.06
C LEU A 31 -6.75 4.93 -5.15
N GLY A 32 -6.35 5.75 -4.17
CA GLY A 32 -6.71 7.17 -4.12
C GLY A 32 -6.11 7.98 -5.27
N ALA A 33 -4.85 7.73 -5.62
CA ALA A 33 -4.19 8.35 -6.77
C ALA A 33 -4.85 7.93 -8.08
N THR A 34 -5.08 6.62 -8.28
CA THR A 34 -5.75 6.10 -9.47
C THR A 34 -7.17 6.67 -9.61
N TYR A 35 -7.91 6.78 -8.50
CA TYR A 35 -9.23 7.40 -8.52
C TYR A 35 -9.15 8.88 -8.94
N ALA A 36 -8.22 9.64 -8.37
CA ALA A 36 -8.06 11.06 -8.70
C ALA A 36 -7.65 11.28 -10.17
N GLU A 37 -6.82 10.43 -10.75
CA GLU A 37 -6.44 10.48 -12.16
C GLU A 37 -7.61 10.18 -13.10
N ARG A 38 -8.52 9.30 -12.68
CA ARG A 38 -9.69 8.92 -13.50
C ARG A 38 -10.87 9.85 -13.33
N HIS A 39 -10.98 10.52 -12.18
CA HIS A 39 -12.07 11.43 -11.82
C HIS A 39 -11.54 12.76 -11.26
N PRO A 40 -10.65 13.48 -11.97
CA PRO A 40 -10.02 14.70 -11.43
C PRO A 40 -11.04 15.77 -11.07
N ASP A 41 -12.15 15.87 -11.79
CA ASP A 41 -13.22 16.81 -11.53
C ASP A 41 -14.01 16.51 -10.25
N ARG A 42 -13.82 15.32 -9.65
CA ARG A 42 -14.48 14.87 -8.41
C ARG A 42 -13.59 15.02 -7.19
N VAL A 43 -12.33 15.40 -7.36
CA VAL A 43 -11.36 15.54 -6.28
C VAL A 43 -11.07 17.01 -6.01
N ARG A 44 -11.35 17.46 -4.78
CA ARG A 44 -11.04 18.81 -4.30
C ARG A 44 -9.59 18.92 -3.85
N ALA A 45 -9.08 17.88 -3.20
CA ALA A 45 -7.68 17.72 -2.80
C ALA A 45 -7.35 16.24 -2.64
N LEU A 46 -6.09 15.87 -2.81
CA LEU A 46 -5.60 14.50 -2.68
C LEU A 46 -4.48 14.44 -1.63
N VAL A 47 -4.66 13.63 -0.60
CA VAL A 47 -3.66 13.43 0.47
C VAL A 47 -3.23 11.96 0.46
N LEU A 48 -1.96 11.73 0.23
CA LEU A 48 -1.37 10.39 0.14
C LEU A 48 -0.37 10.15 1.27
N GLY A 49 -0.47 9.00 1.90
CA GLY A 49 0.46 8.57 2.93
C GLY A 49 1.11 7.22 2.60
N ALA A 50 2.40 7.07 2.90
CA ALA A 50 3.16 5.84 2.63
C ALA A 50 2.89 5.31 1.21
N PHE A 51 3.10 6.19 0.22
CA PHE A 51 2.74 5.94 -1.17
C PHE A 51 3.66 4.91 -1.83
N SER A 52 3.06 4.00 -2.58
CA SER A 52 3.73 3.15 -3.56
C SER A 52 3.03 3.25 -4.91
N THR A 53 3.66 2.77 -5.97
CA THR A 53 3.03 2.73 -7.30
C THR A 53 2.12 1.53 -7.49
N GLY A 54 2.25 0.51 -6.61
CA GLY A 54 1.55 -0.77 -6.75
C GLY A 54 2.06 -1.61 -7.93
N SER A 55 3.19 -1.26 -8.51
CA SER A 55 3.81 -1.94 -9.66
C SER A 55 4.42 -3.28 -9.30
N ALA A 56 4.75 -4.08 -10.32
CA ALA A 56 5.49 -5.33 -10.13
C ALA A 56 6.82 -5.10 -9.40
N ALA A 57 7.52 -3.99 -9.69
CA ALA A 57 8.78 -3.64 -9.05
C ALA A 57 8.63 -3.38 -7.53
N ASP A 58 7.56 -2.68 -7.11
CA ASP A 58 7.27 -2.44 -5.69
C ASP A 58 6.94 -3.75 -4.96
N ILE A 59 6.20 -4.65 -5.62
CA ILE A 59 5.85 -5.95 -5.06
C ILE A 59 7.09 -6.83 -4.92
N ASP A 60 7.96 -6.86 -5.91
CA ASP A 60 9.24 -7.58 -5.87
C ASP A 60 10.19 -6.96 -4.83
N TRP A 61 10.17 -5.64 -4.68
CA TRP A 61 10.88 -4.98 -3.58
C TRP A 61 10.46 -5.55 -2.23
N ILE A 62 9.17 -5.54 -1.92
CA ILE A 62 8.66 -6.01 -0.62
C ILE A 62 8.91 -7.52 -0.45
N THR A 63 8.60 -8.33 -1.45
CA THR A 63 8.61 -9.79 -1.28
C THR A 63 9.99 -10.42 -1.44
N VAL A 64 10.95 -9.72 -2.07
CA VAL A 64 12.30 -10.24 -2.33
C VAL A 64 13.39 -9.33 -1.81
N HIS A 65 13.44 -8.07 -2.25
CA HIS A 65 14.61 -7.21 -2.03
C HIS A 65 14.71 -6.68 -0.61
N ALA A 66 13.59 -6.40 0.06
CA ALA A 66 13.53 -6.02 1.48
C ALA A 66 14.13 -7.09 2.41
N GLY A 67 14.20 -8.34 1.97
CA GLY A 67 14.89 -9.42 2.68
C GLY A 67 16.37 -9.16 2.97
N ARG A 68 16.99 -8.21 2.29
CA ARG A 68 18.36 -7.78 2.61
C ARG A 68 18.47 -7.08 3.96
N PHE A 69 17.40 -6.46 4.42
CA PHE A 69 17.32 -5.78 5.72
C PHE A 69 16.86 -6.74 6.83
N PHE A 70 16.11 -7.78 6.48
CA PHE A 70 15.50 -8.75 7.39
C PHE A 70 15.81 -10.20 6.96
N PRO A 71 17.08 -10.63 6.94
CA PRO A 71 17.47 -11.89 6.30
C PRO A 71 16.91 -13.14 7.00
N ALA A 72 16.71 -13.10 8.32
CA ALA A 72 16.16 -14.22 9.08
C ALA A 72 14.64 -14.36 8.85
N GLU A 73 13.92 -13.25 8.93
CA GLU A 73 12.47 -13.16 8.71
C GLU A 73 12.13 -13.52 7.27
N TRP A 74 12.89 -12.97 6.30
CA TRP A 74 12.69 -13.27 4.90
C TRP A 74 12.98 -14.74 4.56
N ARG A 75 14.03 -15.34 5.16
CA ARG A 75 14.30 -16.77 4.99
C ARG A 75 13.12 -17.60 5.47
N ARG A 76 12.58 -17.31 6.65
CA ARG A 76 11.41 -18.01 7.20
C ARG A 76 10.21 -17.84 6.25
N PHE A 77 9.92 -16.63 5.81
CA PHE A 77 8.86 -16.32 4.85
C PHE A 77 9.03 -17.12 3.55
N ARG A 78 10.19 -17.07 2.92
CA ARG A 78 10.49 -17.82 1.69
C ARG A 78 10.43 -19.32 1.89
N ASP A 79 11.05 -19.85 2.94
CA ASP A 79 11.19 -21.30 3.15
C ASP A 79 9.88 -21.96 3.60
N HIS A 80 8.88 -21.18 4.02
CA HIS A 80 7.51 -21.65 4.25
C HIS A 80 6.85 -22.13 2.95
N VAL A 81 7.24 -21.60 1.81
CA VAL A 81 6.70 -21.99 0.51
C VAL A 81 7.20 -23.40 0.15
N PRO A 82 6.29 -24.38 -0.11
CA PRO A 82 6.64 -25.73 -0.52
C PRO A 82 7.49 -25.75 -1.78
N ALA A 83 8.32 -26.79 -1.93
CA ALA A 83 9.31 -26.90 -3.00
C ALA A 83 8.69 -26.75 -4.41
N GLU A 84 7.50 -27.31 -4.61
CA GLU A 84 6.76 -27.30 -5.86
C GLU A 84 6.25 -25.91 -6.29
N LEU A 85 6.20 -24.94 -5.36
CA LEU A 85 5.76 -23.56 -5.64
C LEU A 85 6.92 -22.55 -5.66
N ARG A 86 8.16 -22.96 -5.43
CA ARG A 86 9.31 -22.05 -5.27
C ARG A 86 9.75 -21.35 -6.55
N ASP A 87 9.36 -21.85 -7.70
CA ASP A 87 9.64 -21.21 -8.99
C ASP A 87 8.67 -20.08 -9.32
N LEU A 88 7.61 -19.92 -8.52
CA LEU A 88 6.66 -18.82 -8.65
C LEU A 88 7.16 -17.56 -7.90
N ARG A 89 6.60 -16.41 -8.25
CA ARG A 89 6.73 -15.21 -7.39
C ARG A 89 6.19 -15.55 -6.00
N LEU A 90 6.83 -15.06 -4.94
CA LEU A 90 6.37 -15.34 -3.56
C LEU A 90 4.92 -14.94 -3.33
N VAL A 91 4.49 -13.82 -3.89
CA VAL A 91 3.09 -13.38 -3.80
C VAL A 91 2.12 -14.37 -4.45
N ASP A 92 2.49 -14.98 -5.58
CA ASP A 92 1.65 -15.98 -6.25
C ASP A 92 1.61 -17.29 -5.46
N ALA A 93 2.76 -17.74 -4.95
CA ALA A 93 2.85 -18.93 -4.12
C ALA A 93 2.00 -18.78 -2.84
N TYR A 94 2.14 -17.66 -2.13
CA TYR A 94 1.32 -17.39 -0.95
C TYR A 94 -0.18 -17.28 -1.27
N ASN A 95 -0.55 -16.67 -2.39
CA ASN A 95 -1.96 -16.63 -2.78
C ASN A 95 -2.54 -18.04 -3.01
N ILE A 96 -1.76 -18.96 -3.60
CA ILE A 96 -2.16 -20.37 -3.75
C ILE A 96 -2.38 -21.01 -2.38
N LEU A 97 -1.42 -20.89 -1.45
CA LEU A 97 -1.52 -21.45 -0.10
C LEU A 97 -2.71 -20.88 0.69
N LEU A 98 -2.95 -19.58 0.57
CA LEU A 98 -4.07 -18.89 1.23
C LEU A 98 -5.45 -19.30 0.68
N MET A 99 -5.49 -19.86 -0.50
CA MET A 99 -6.71 -20.37 -1.17
C MET A 99 -6.79 -21.90 -1.17
N ASP A 100 -5.86 -22.60 -0.49
CA ASP A 100 -5.85 -24.04 -0.36
C ASP A 100 -7.18 -24.55 0.26
N PRO A 101 -7.70 -25.72 -0.12
CA PRO A 101 -8.89 -26.29 0.51
C PRO A 101 -8.70 -26.68 1.99
N ASP A 102 -7.45 -26.93 2.43
CA ASP A 102 -7.14 -27.22 3.83
C ASP A 102 -7.00 -25.94 4.66
N PRO A 103 -7.88 -25.71 5.67
CA PRO A 103 -7.79 -24.54 6.55
C PRO A 103 -6.48 -24.45 7.34
N ALA A 104 -5.79 -25.57 7.59
CA ALA A 104 -4.52 -25.56 8.29
C ALA A 104 -3.41 -24.96 7.41
N VAL A 105 -3.41 -25.23 6.11
CA VAL A 105 -2.49 -24.63 5.15
C VAL A 105 -2.76 -23.12 5.04
N GLN A 106 -4.04 -22.73 4.93
CA GLN A 106 -4.44 -21.31 4.89
C GLN A 106 -3.94 -20.54 6.10
N GLU A 107 -4.16 -21.08 7.29
CA GLU A 107 -3.80 -20.44 8.55
C GLU A 107 -2.28 -20.31 8.69
N ALA A 108 -1.52 -21.36 8.38
CA ALA A 108 -0.06 -21.32 8.41
C ALA A 108 0.50 -20.26 7.45
N ALA A 109 -0.02 -20.20 6.22
CA ALA A 109 0.38 -19.19 5.23
C ALA A 109 0.03 -17.77 5.69
N ALA A 110 -1.16 -17.56 6.28
CA ALA A 110 -1.58 -16.25 6.78
C ALA A 110 -0.70 -15.77 7.95
N ILE A 111 -0.30 -16.68 8.85
CA ILE A 111 0.64 -16.38 9.94
C ILE A 111 1.99 -15.90 9.38
N GLU A 112 2.57 -16.62 8.43
CA GLU A 112 3.88 -16.26 7.89
C GLU A 112 3.82 -14.99 7.04
N TRP A 113 2.73 -14.76 6.31
CA TRP A 113 2.51 -13.50 5.60
C TRP A 113 2.47 -12.32 6.56
N CYS A 114 1.66 -12.38 7.61
CA CYS A 114 1.53 -11.29 8.58
C CYS A 114 2.81 -11.06 9.42
N ARG A 115 3.58 -12.11 9.70
CA ARG A 115 4.91 -11.97 10.32
C ARG A 115 5.90 -11.24 9.43
N TRP A 116 5.82 -11.48 8.12
CA TRP A 116 6.62 -10.75 7.16
C TRP A 116 6.19 -9.29 7.04
N GLU A 117 4.88 -9.02 7.03
CA GLU A 117 4.34 -7.65 7.07
C GLU A 117 4.85 -6.89 8.32
N ASP A 118 4.77 -7.47 9.50
CA ASP A 118 5.30 -6.85 10.72
C ASP A 118 6.79 -6.53 10.61
N ALA A 119 7.58 -7.41 10.00
CA ALA A 119 9.02 -7.22 9.89
C ALA A 119 9.40 -5.99 9.06
N HIS A 120 8.74 -5.75 7.92
CA HIS A 120 9.10 -4.65 7.04
C HIS A 120 8.30 -3.35 7.27
N VAL A 121 7.19 -3.42 8.02
CA VAL A 121 6.38 -2.25 8.41
C VAL A 121 6.87 -1.63 9.72
N ALA A 122 7.19 -2.46 10.72
CA ALA A 122 7.61 -2.01 12.05
C ALA A 122 9.11 -1.71 12.10
N THR A 123 9.55 -0.67 11.38
CA THR A 123 10.97 -0.35 11.17
C THR A 123 11.55 0.68 12.14
N THR A 124 10.72 1.33 12.96
CA THR A 124 11.19 2.27 13.99
C THR A 124 11.45 1.56 15.31
N PRO A 125 12.35 2.07 16.18
CA PRO A 125 12.71 1.44 17.45
C PRO A 125 11.54 1.16 18.39
N ASP A 126 10.51 2.00 18.35
CA ASP A 126 9.30 1.88 19.18
C ASP A 126 8.14 1.18 18.48
N ALA A 127 8.35 0.69 17.26
CA ALA A 127 7.32 0.01 16.50
C ALA A 127 7.01 -1.37 17.12
N ALA A 128 5.72 -1.69 17.19
CA ALA A 128 5.23 -2.97 17.67
C ALA A 128 4.53 -3.72 16.53
N PRO A 129 4.48 -5.06 16.60
CA PRO A 129 3.67 -5.86 15.70
C PRO A 129 2.21 -5.38 15.69
N ASN A 130 1.55 -5.50 14.56
CA ASN A 130 0.16 -5.09 14.43
C ASN A 130 -0.76 -6.04 15.23
N PRO A 131 -1.42 -5.56 16.31
CA PRO A 131 -2.23 -6.43 17.17
C PRO A 131 -3.46 -7.03 16.47
N ARG A 132 -3.86 -6.49 15.31
CA ARG A 132 -4.95 -7.06 14.50
C ARG A 132 -4.57 -8.43 13.93
N TYR A 133 -3.27 -8.73 13.80
CA TYR A 133 -2.80 -10.03 13.33
C TYR A 133 -2.94 -11.16 14.37
N ASP A 134 -3.33 -10.86 15.61
CA ASP A 134 -3.70 -11.88 16.60
C ASP A 134 -5.07 -12.50 16.29
N ASP A 135 -5.96 -11.81 15.60
CA ASP A 135 -7.24 -12.34 15.13
C ASP A 135 -7.04 -13.16 13.83
N ALA A 136 -7.30 -14.46 13.92
CA ALA A 136 -7.16 -15.40 12.79
C ALA A 136 -8.05 -15.03 11.60
N ARG A 137 -9.26 -14.53 11.83
CA ARG A 137 -10.18 -14.14 10.75
C ARG A 137 -9.66 -12.90 10.01
N PHE A 138 -9.18 -11.91 10.78
CA PHE A 138 -8.58 -10.72 10.21
C PHE A 138 -7.31 -11.08 9.44
N ARG A 139 -6.42 -11.86 10.02
CA ARG A 139 -5.15 -12.29 9.42
C ARG A 139 -5.36 -12.97 8.07
N LEU A 140 -6.27 -13.95 8.00
CA LEU A 140 -6.59 -14.66 6.76
C LEU A 140 -7.22 -13.74 5.71
N ALA A 141 -8.17 -12.89 6.09
CA ALA A 141 -8.82 -11.94 5.19
C ALA A 141 -7.82 -10.93 4.63
N PHE A 142 -6.96 -10.38 5.48
CA PHE A 142 -5.91 -9.44 5.13
C PHE A 142 -4.92 -10.06 4.14
N ALA A 143 -4.33 -11.21 4.47
CA ALA A 143 -3.34 -11.87 3.61
C ALA A 143 -3.94 -12.24 2.24
N ARG A 144 -5.17 -12.73 2.18
CA ARG A 144 -5.88 -13.01 0.93
C ARG A 144 -6.08 -11.76 0.08
N GLN A 145 -6.52 -10.67 0.69
CA GLN A 145 -6.76 -9.41 -0.01
C GLN A 145 -5.46 -8.84 -0.57
N VAL A 146 -4.42 -8.76 0.24
CA VAL A 146 -3.13 -8.22 -0.18
C VAL A 146 -2.53 -9.06 -1.30
N THR A 147 -2.43 -10.38 -1.12
CA THR A 147 -1.87 -11.26 -2.16
C THR A 147 -2.68 -11.25 -3.45
N HIS A 148 -4.01 -11.13 -3.36
CA HIS A 148 -4.86 -11.01 -4.54
C HIS A 148 -4.61 -9.71 -5.31
N CYS A 149 -4.48 -8.58 -4.63
CA CYS A 149 -4.17 -7.32 -5.28
C CYS A 149 -2.75 -7.33 -5.87
N TRP A 150 -1.77 -7.78 -5.11
CA TRP A 150 -0.37 -7.74 -5.52
C TRP A 150 -0.02 -8.73 -6.63
N ARG A 151 -0.57 -9.95 -6.63
CA ARG A 151 -0.33 -10.88 -7.73
C ARG A 151 -0.80 -10.35 -9.09
N ASN A 152 -1.78 -9.45 -9.07
CA ASN A 152 -2.30 -8.78 -10.26
C ASN A 152 -1.67 -7.38 -10.46
N ASN A 153 -0.56 -7.05 -9.79
CA ASN A 153 0.11 -5.75 -9.85
C ASN A 153 -0.88 -4.59 -9.65
N SER A 154 -1.84 -4.75 -8.72
CA SER A 154 -2.95 -3.82 -8.48
C SER A 154 -3.78 -3.51 -9.74
N TRP A 155 -3.70 -4.33 -10.79
CA TRP A 155 -4.31 -4.11 -12.12
C TRP A 155 -3.88 -2.79 -12.75
N LEU A 156 -2.63 -2.40 -12.53
CA LEU A 156 -1.99 -1.22 -13.12
C LEU A 156 -0.77 -1.67 -13.92
N ASP A 157 -0.45 -0.90 -14.96
CA ASP A 157 0.81 -1.01 -15.67
C ASP A 157 1.95 -0.45 -14.81
N ASP A 158 3.19 -0.82 -15.15
CA ASP A 158 4.36 -0.29 -14.46
C ASP A 158 4.40 1.23 -14.54
N ASP A 159 4.56 1.85 -13.37
CA ASP A 159 4.59 3.30 -13.18
C ASP A 159 3.37 4.06 -13.73
N GLU A 160 2.22 3.41 -13.91
CA GLU A 160 1.02 4.01 -14.49
C GLU A 160 0.63 5.31 -13.80
N ILE A 161 0.60 5.33 -12.46
CA ILE A 161 0.24 6.51 -11.68
C ILE A 161 1.24 7.66 -11.93
N VAL A 162 2.53 7.37 -11.95
CA VAL A 162 3.54 8.43 -12.18
C VAL A 162 3.48 8.95 -13.62
N ARG A 163 3.22 8.07 -14.59
CA ARG A 163 3.08 8.46 -15.99
C ARG A 163 1.83 9.31 -16.28
N ASN A 164 0.77 9.10 -15.50
CA ASN A 164 -0.50 9.81 -15.65
C ASN A 164 -0.63 11.00 -14.67
N ALA A 165 0.42 11.37 -13.96
CA ALA A 165 0.37 12.41 -12.93
C ALA A 165 0.00 13.81 -13.47
N ASP A 166 0.10 14.04 -14.77
CA ASP A 166 -0.41 15.23 -15.45
C ASP A 166 -1.93 15.40 -15.27
N ARG A 167 -2.68 14.31 -15.12
CA ARG A 167 -4.13 14.32 -14.84
C ARG A 167 -4.46 14.85 -13.45
N LEU A 168 -3.48 14.89 -12.54
CA LEU A 168 -3.61 15.49 -11.20
C LEU A 168 -3.36 17.01 -11.22
N ALA A 169 -3.02 17.58 -12.39
CA ALA A 169 -2.77 19.01 -12.50
C ALA A 169 -3.99 19.83 -12.05
N GLY A 170 -3.75 20.81 -11.15
CA GLY A 170 -4.82 21.63 -10.57
C GLY A 170 -5.52 21.04 -9.34
N ILE A 171 -5.23 19.80 -8.96
CA ILE A 171 -5.65 19.23 -7.68
C ILE A 171 -4.57 19.54 -6.65
N PRO A 172 -4.87 20.27 -5.56
CA PRO A 172 -3.95 20.45 -4.45
C PRO A 172 -3.60 19.09 -3.84
N GLY A 173 -2.31 18.81 -3.64
CA GLY A 173 -1.86 17.51 -3.17
C GLY A 173 -0.82 17.56 -2.07
N SER A 174 -0.93 16.63 -1.12
CA SER A 174 0.09 16.39 -0.11
C SER A 174 0.47 14.92 -0.07
N ILE A 175 1.76 14.65 -0.23
CA ILE A 175 2.35 13.32 -0.09
C ILE A 175 3.15 13.33 1.21
N ILE A 176 2.75 12.53 2.20
CA ILE A 176 3.40 12.47 3.51
C ILE A 176 4.00 11.08 3.67
N HIS A 177 5.32 11.01 3.86
CA HIS A 177 6.06 9.76 3.78
C HIS A 177 7.15 9.67 4.85
N GLY A 178 7.29 8.51 5.47
CA GLY A 178 8.35 8.25 6.43
C GLY A 178 9.67 7.94 5.73
N ARG A 179 10.77 8.54 6.20
CA ARG A 179 12.11 8.27 5.62
C ARG A 179 12.55 6.83 5.81
N LEU A 180 12.12 6.20 6.90
CA LEU A 180 12.47 4.82 7.26
C LEU A 180 11.46 3.80 6.74
N ASP A 181 10.58 4.20 5.82
CA ASP A 181 9.62 3.29 5.19
C ASP A 181 10.33 2.31 4.25
N LEU A 182 10.54 1.10 4.72
CA LEU A 182 11.13 0.02 3.93
C LEU A 182 10.07 -0.77 3.14
N SER A 183 8.79 -0.61 3.46
CA SER A 183 7.69 -1.20 2.68
C SER A 183 7.50 -0.46 1.37
N SER A 184 7.56 0.87 1.42
CA SER A 184 7.40 1.76 0.27
C SER A 184 8.57 2.72 0.23
N PRO A 185 9.67 2.40 -0.45
CA PRO A 185 10.85 3.26 -0.52
C PRO A 185 10.53 4.66 -1.05
N LEU A 186 11.29 5.64 -0.58
CA LEU A 186 11.05 7.08 -0.81
C LEU A 186 11.13 7.51 -2.29
N ASP A 187 11.69 6.68 -3.17
CA ASP A 187 11.79 6.99 -4.59
C ASP A 187 10.42 7.09 -5.29
N ALA A 188 9.45 6.24 -4.92
CA ALA A 188 8.12 6.26 -5.49
C ALA A 188 7.37 7.59 -5.20
N PRO A 189 7.22 8.04 -3.94
CA PRO A 189 6.61 9.34 -3.64
C PRO A 189 7.41 10.52 -4.21
N TRP A 190 8.75 10.43 -4.29
CA TRP A 190 9.57 11.44 -4.92
C TRP A 190 9.26 11.57 -6.41
N ARG A 191 9.20 10.47 -7.17
CA ARG A 191 8.86 10.47 -8.59
C ARG A 191 7.47 11.02 -8.85
N LEU A 192 6.49 10.64 -8.03
CA LEU A 192 5.14 11.19 -8.13
C LEU A 192 5.13 12.70 -7.90
N HIS A 193 5.81 13.18 -6.85
CA HIS A 193 5.92 14.61 -6.56
C HIS A 193 6.55 15.39 -7.72
N GLN A 194 7.61 14.85 -8.35
CA GLN A 194 8.25 15.50 -9.50
C GLN A 194 7.31 15.56 -10.72
N ALA A 195 6.42 14.60 -10.87
CA ALA A 195 5.49 14.52 -12.00
C ALA A 195 4.14 15.22 -11.75
N TRP A 196 3.81 15.54 -10.50
CA TRP A 196 2.53 16.15 -10.11
C TRP A 196 2.70 17.63 -9.75
N PRO A 197 2.42 18.57 -10.68
CA PRO A 197 2.52 20.00 -10.42
C PRO A 197 1.54 20.44 -9.31
N GLY A 198 2.05 21.15 -8.32
CA GLY A 198 1.24 21.64 -7.19
C GLY A 198 1.10 20.67 -6.02
N SER A 199 1.76 19.51 -6.06
CA SER A 199 1.89 18.66 -4.89
C SER A 199 2.95 19.17 -3.92
N GLU A 200 2.82 18.82 -2.64
CA GLU A 200 3.83 18.96 -1.60
C GLU A 200 4.30 17.58 -1.15
N LEU A 201 5.61 17.38 -1.02
CA LEU A 201 6.18 16.17 -0.43
C LEU A 201 6.73 16.49 0.97
N VAL A 202 6.12 15.91 1.98
CA VAL A 202 6.53 16.00 3.39
C VAL A 202 7.20 14.70 3.80
N ILE A 203 8.50 14.76 4.07
CA ILE A 203 9.27 13.61 4.55
C ILE A 203 9.40 13.72 6.08
N VAL A 204 9.00 12.67 6.78
CA VAL A 204 9.11 12.55 8.24
C VAL A 204 10.32 11.65 8.55
N ASP A 205 11.40 12.26 9.07
CA ASP A 205 12.72 11.62 9.11
C ASP A 205 12.82 10.38 10.01
N ASP A 206 12.05 10.32 11.08
CA ASP A 206 12.10 9.30 12.14
C ASP A 206 10.93 8.30 12.06
N GLU A 207 10.13 8.35 11.01
CA GLU A 207 8.98 7.46 10.83
C GLU A 207 9.22 6.45 9.70
N GLY A 208 8.58 5.27 9.87
CA GLY A 208 8.53 4.21 8.87
C GLY A 208 7.28 4.29 8.02
N HIS A 209 6.61 3.13 7.82
CA HIS A 209 5.37 3.02 7.03
C HIS A 209 4.17 3.75 7.65
N GLY A 210 4.28 4.20 8.86
CA GLY A 210 3.31 4.99 9.61
C GLY A 210 3.87 5.33 10.98
N GLY A 211 3.16 6.18 11.72
CA GLY A 211 3.54 6.55 13.08
C GLY A 211 2.83 7.81 13.54
N GLN A 212 3.13 8.23 14.75
CA GLN A 212 2.41 9.34 15.38
C GLN A 212 2.70 10.68 14.70
N ALA A 213 3.93 10.94 14.30
CA ALA A 213 4.30 12.18 13.64
C ALA A 213 3.66 12.28 12.25
N MET A 214 3.66 11.20 11.46
CA MET A 214 2.94 11.14 10.19
C MET A 214 1.43 11.34 10.39
N MET A 215 0.84 10.67 11.38
CA MET A 215 -0.59 10.83 11.70
C MET A 215 -0.94 12.26 12.09
N HIS A 216 -0.06 12.94 12.83
CA HIS A 216 -0.23 14.36 13.18
C HIS A 216 -0.22 15.23 11.91
N ARG A 217 0.72 14.99 10.98
CA ARG A 217 0.80 15.72 9.71
C ARG A 217 -0.44 15.50 8.85
N TRP A 218 -0.93 14.27 8.71
CA TRP A 218 -2.17 14.01 7.98
C TRP A 218 -3.36 14.77 8.55
N ARG A 219 -3.50 14.78 9.90
CA ARG A 219 -4.57 15.53 10.56
C ARG A 219 -4.49 17.03 10.32
N GLN A 220 -3.29 17.60 10.36
CA GLN A 220 -3.09 19.02 10.06
C GLN A 220 -3.51 19.34 8.63
N VAL A 221 -2.99 18.61 7.65
CA VAL A 221 -3.32 18.85 6.24
C VAL A 221 -4.82 18.68 5.98
N LEU A 222 -5.44 17.65 6.54
CA LEU A 222 -6.89 17.45 6.38
C LEU A 222 -7.71 18.56 7.04
N ALA A 223 -7.27 19.10 8.18
CA ALA A 223 -7.93 20.21 8.84
C ALA A 223 -7.80 21.53 8.05
N ASP A 224 -6.63 21.76 7.43
CA ASP A 224 -6.40 22.96 6.61
C ASP A 224 -7.19 22.93 5.28
N LEU A 225 -7.58 21.72 4.84
CA LEU A 225 -8.39 21.51 3.64
C LEU A 225 -9.90 21.49 3.91
N ALA A 226 -10.34 21.35 5.16
CA ALA A 226 -11.76 21.26 5.52
C ALA A 226 -12.46 22.60 5.44
#